data_48682b5306a96870f47367c5025b39f2
#
_entry.id   48682b5306a96870f47367c5025b39f2
#
_cell.length_a   1.000
_cell.length_b   1.000
_cell.length_c   1.000
_cell.angle_alpha   90.00
_cell.angle_beta   90.00
_cell.angle_gamma   90.00
#
_symmetry.space_group_name_H-M   'P 1'
#
loop_
_entity.id
_entity.type
_entity.pdbx_description
1 polymer ?
#
loop_
_entity_poly.entity_id
_entity_poly.type
_entity_poly.pdbx_seq_one_letter_code
_entity_poly.pdbx_strand_id
1 'polypeptide(L)'
;MTNMYHKLIFEPRDLLYFRDGRPVNSGYGANWPMPQTAYSALQQAFHRCWPEQQPQEPVTGRKQYRFQTLKTFGPLPCKDGELYVPTPADLKPGAIMAPLINVPGESNLPKSVRYPVGADIQASKETCNPWISLSELNRYLNGEHRLTTLRNSELYEIEERPGIEIDPETHSAVDQKFFLASYLRLHEDVNICLFAECMSDGTDLIEAFYSSGEKQLVFGGQRGVVHSRAEKFDPQHLLLPMQCGIPVKSTLIKWVLLS
;
A
#
# COMPACT_ATOMS: atom_id res chain seq x y z
N MET A 1 18.70 -18.55 6.34
CA MET A 1 18.68 -17.24 7.02
C MET A 1 17.25 -16.74 6.96
N THR A 2 16.58 -16.64 8.09
CA THR A 2 15.20 -16.14 8.15
C THR A 2 15.28 -14.64 7.85
N ASN A 3 14.66 -14.19 6.77
CA ASN A 3 14.56 -12.76 6.48
C ASN A 3 13.78 -12.10 7.61
N MET A 4 14.41 -11.19 8.32
CA MET A 4 13.77 -10.49 9.43
C MET A 4 13.19 -9.19 8.90
N TYR A 5 11.85 -9.15 8.83
CA TYR A 5 11.14 -7.93 8.47
C TYR A 5 10.89 -7.08 9.73
N HIS A 6 10.83 -5.78 9.52
CA HIS A 6 10.37 -4.83 10.53
C HIS A 6 9.00 -4.29 10.11
N LYS A 7 8.07 -4.22 11.04
CA LYS A 7 6.83 -3.47 10.90
C LYS A 7 7.11 -2.02 11.28
N LEU A 8 7.01 -1.13 10.31
CA LEU A 8 7.13 0.30 10.51
C LEU A 8 5.74 0.89 10.64
N ILE A 9 5.51 1.66 11.69
CA ILE A 9 4.25 2.34 11.95
C ILE A 9 4.49 3.82 11.73
N PHE A 10 3.72 4.40 10.80
CA PHE A 10 3.76 5.81 10.47
C PHE A 10 2.51 6.50 11.00
N GLU A 11 2.71 7.43 11.90
CA GLU A 11 1.68 8.28 12.50
C GLU A 11 1.81 9.68 11.90
N PRO A 12 0.88 10.12 11.04
CA PRO A 12 0.94 11.45 10.48
C PRO A 12 0.86 12.53 11.56
N ARG A 13 1.71 13.52 11.46
CA ARG A 13 1.66 14.68 12.35
C ARG A 13 0.46 15.59 12.05
N ASP A 14 0.06 15.64 10.78
CA ASP A 14 -1.06 16.42 10.25
C ASP A 14 -1.50 15.78 8.92
N LEU A 15 -2.02 16.57 8.02
CA LEU A 15 -2.47 16.15 6.71
C LEU A 15 -1.32 15.61 5.84
N LEU A 16 -1.64 14.60 5.06
CA LEU A 16 -0.74 14.05 4.06
C LEU A 16 -1.23 14.39 2.66
N TYR A 17 -0.28 14.72 1.78
CA TYR A 17 -0.56 14.98 0.38
C TYR A 17 0.09 13.91 -0.48
N PHE A 18 -0.72 13.19 -1.25
CA PHE A 18 -0.25 12.21 -2.22
C PHE A 18 -0.78 12.53 -3.60
N ARG A 19 0.11 12.58 -4.56
CA ARG A 19 -0.26 12.85 -5.94
C ARG A 19 -0.84 11.59 -6.59
N ASP A 20 -1.94 11.72 -7.30
CA ASP A 20 -2.63 10.60 -7.96
C ASP A 20 -2.08 10.24 -9.36
N GLY A 21 -0.95 10.84 -9.75
CA GLY A 21 -0.33 10.62 -11.06
C GLY A 21 -1.01 11.34 -12.22
N ARG A 22 -2.11 12.07 -12.00
CA ARG A 22 -2.73 12.91 -13.02
C ARG A 22 -1.87 14.13 -13.38
N PRO A 23 -2.09 14.77 -14.55
CA PRO A 23 -1.36 15.98 -14.95
C PRO A 23 -1.38 17.07 -13.87
N VAL A 24 -0.35 17.90 -13.87
CA VAL A 24 -0.03 18.91 -12.82
C VAL A 24 -1.19 19.84 -12.44
N ASN A 25 -2.16 20.02 -13.31
CA ASN A 25 -3.28 20.97 -13.12
C ASN A 25 -4.52 20.35 -12.45
N SER A 26 -4.53 19.05 -12.16
CA SER A 26 -5.60 18.46 -11.36
C SER A 26 -5.15 18.47 -9.90
N GLY A 27 -5.70 19.33 -9.07
CA GLY A 27 -5.40 19.45 -7.64
C GLY A 27 -5.85 18.25 -6.79
N TYR A 28 -6.27 17.18 -7.43
CA TYR A 28 -6.76 15.97 -6.75
C TYR A 28 -5.57 15.14 -6.26
N GLY A 29 -5.54 14.87 -4.96
CA GLY A 29 -4.60 13.95 -4.34
C GLY A 29 -5.00 12.49 -4.54
N ALA A 30 -4.03 11.58 -4.42
CA ALA A 30 -4.30 10.16 -4.30
C ALA A 30 -5.00 9.85 -2.97
N ASN A 31 -5.90 8.88 -2.98
CA ASN A 31 -6.62 8.51 -1.77
C ASN A 31 -5.71 7.85 -0.73
N TRP A 32 -4.96 6.83 -1.11
CA TRP A 32 -4.03 6.11 -0.24
C TRP A 32 -2.60 6.15 -0.82
N PRO A 33 -1.54 6.24 0.01
CA PRO A 33 -0.16 6.31 -0.49
C PRO A 33 0.23 5.08 -1.30
N MET A 34 0.97 5.32 -2.38
CA MET A 34 1.51 4.23 -3.20
C MET A 34 2.76 3.62 -2.55
N PRO A 35 3.07 2.33 -2.83
CA PRO A 35 4.27 1.66 -2.32
C PRO A 35 5.55 2.44 -2.59
N GLN A 36 5.68 3.02 -3.78
CA GLN A 36 6.83 3.84 -4.17
C GLN A 36 7.03 5.07 -3.28
N THR A 37 5.95 5.66 -2.75
CA THR A 37 6.03 6.81 -1.85
C THR A 37 6.69 6.42 -0.53
N ALA A 38 6.29 5.29 0.03
CA ALA A 38 6.85 4.76 1.27
C ALA A 38 8.32 4.32 1.11
N TYR A 39 8.62 3.62 0.03
CA TYR A 39 9.98 3.24 -0.34
C TYR A 39 10.90 4.47 -0.46
N SER A 40 10.46 5.51 -1.19
CA SER A 40 11.23 6.73 -1.39
C SER A 40 11.45 7.52 -0.10
N ALA A 41 10.45 7.52 0.81
CA ALA A 41 10.59 8.18 2.11
C ALA A 41 11.68 7.52 2.97
N LEU A 42 11.72 6.19 3.01
CA LEU A 42 12.77 5.46 3.72
C LEU A 42 14.14 5.66 3.08
N GLN A 43 14.26 5.56 1.75
CA GLN A 43 15.52 5.83 1.07
C GLN A 43 16.04 7.23 1.38
N GLN A 44 15.18 8.25 1.33
CA GLN A 44 15.56 9.61 1.63
C GLN A 44 16.02 9.77 3.09
N ALA A 45 15.35 9.09 4.03
CA ALA A 45 15.72 9.09 5.43
C ALA A 45 17.10 8.44 5.65
N PHE A 46 17.37 7.32 4.99
CA PHE A 46 18.67 6.63 5.06
C PHE A 46 19.78 7.48 4.47
N HIS A 47 19.56 8.12 3.33
CA HIS A 47 20.56 9.03 2.75
C HIS A 47 20.86 10.24 3.66
N ARG A 48 19.89 10.71 4.41
CA ARG A 48 20.14 11.78 5.41
C ARG A 48 20.88 11.27 6.64
N CYS A 49 20.59 10.06 7.08
CA CYS A 49 21.25 9.44 8.23
C CYS A 49 22.70 9.08 7.91
N TRP A 50 22.95 8.61 6.70
CA TRP A 50 24.26 8.14 6.24
C TRP A 50 24.71 8.84 4.95
N PRO A 51 25.02 10.16 4.98
CA PRO A 51 25.32 10.94 3.79
C PRO A 51 26.62 10.51 3.07
N GLU A 52 27.55 9.88 3.80
CA GLU A 52 28.83 9.46 3.25
C GLU A 52 28.74 8.18 2.39
N GLN A 53 27.57 7.55 2.40
CA GLN A 53 27.34 6.31 1.67
C GLN A 53 26.92 6.62 0.23
N GLN A 54 27.86 7.21 -0.50
CA GLN A 54 27.71 7.51 -1.91
C GLN A 54 27.47 6.22 -2.72
N PRO A 55 26.74 6.31 -3.83
CA PRO A 55 26.62 5.20 -4.76
C PRO A 55 28.03 4.79 -5.21
N GLN A 56 28.40 3.54 -5.01
CA GLN A 56 29.64 3.02 -5.56
C GLN A 56 29.50 2.97 -7.08
N GLU A 57 30.48 3.51 -7.81
CA GLU A 57 30.52 3.34 -9.25
C GLU A 57 30.77 1.87 -9.58
N PRO A 58 29.91 1.22 -10.34
CA PRO A 58 30.04 -0.21 -10.57
C PRO A 58 31.07 -0.52 -11.64
N VAL A 59 31.75 -1.63 -11.47
CA VAL A 59 32.58 -2.27 -12.49
C VAL A 59 31.76 -2.61 -13.76
N THR A 60 30.44 -2.62 -13.70
CA THR A 60 29.52 -3.05 -14.77
C THR A 60 28.64 -1.92 -15.35
N GLY A 61 28.92 -0.65 -15.11
CA GLY A 61 28.16 0.48 -15.66
C GLY A 61 26.79 0.75 -15.02
N ARG A 62 26.32 -0.02 -14.04
CA ARG A 62 25.11 0.26 -13.27
C ARG A 62 25.48 0.80 -11.90
N LYS A 63 24.97 1.98 -11.54
CA LYS A 63 25.18 2.55 -10.21
C LYS A 63 24.60 1.61 -9.16
N GLN A 64 25.43 1.17 -8.22
CA GLN A 64 25.00 0.38 -7.07
C GLN A 64 24.81 1.34 -5.89
N TYR A 65 23.60 1.36 -5.34
CA TYR A 65 23.30 2.14 -4.14
C TYR A 65 23.31 1.23 -2.93
N ARG A 66 23.89 1.67 -1.82
CA ARG A 66 23.93 0.88 -0.58
C ARG A 66 22.54 0.41 -0.15
N PHE A 67 21.50 1.22 -0.39
CA PHE A 67 20.15 0.93 0.01
C PHE A 67 19.31 0.21 -1.06
N GLN A 68 19.92 -0.30 -2.13
CA GLN A 68 19.20 -1.07 -3.16
C GLN A 68 18.66 -2.42 -2.64
N THR A 69 19.14 -2.87 -1.49
CA THR A 69 18.64 -4.06 -0.78
C THR A 69 17.36 -3.77 0.00
N LEU A 70 16.95 -2.50 0.11
CA LEU A 70 15.70 -2.13 0.74
C LEU A 70 14.54 -2.76 -0.02
N LYS A 71 13.78 -3.58 0.69
CA LYS A 71 12.51 -4.12 0.23
C LYS A 71 11.41 -3.61 1.13
N THR A 72 10.29 -3.25 0.55
CA THR A 72 9.13 -2.75 1.28
C THR A 72 7.87 -3.45 0.82
N PHE A 73 6.93 -3.65 1.74
CA PHE A 73 5.60 -4.16 1.49
C PHE A 73 4.57 -3.25 2.17
N GLY A 74 3.53 -2.87 1.47
CA GLY A 74 2.60 -1.83 1.86
C GLY A 74 2.89 -0.53 1.10
N PRO A 75 2.38 0.62 1.53
CA PRO A 75 1.78 0.94 2.84
C PRO A 75 0.34 0.43 2.99
N LEU A 76 0.02 -0.11 4.14
CA LEU A 76 -1.28 -0.67 4.46
C LEU A 76 -1.93 0.09 5.62
N PRO A 77 -3.26 0.28 5.64
CA PRO A 77 -3.92 0.84 6.81
C PRO A 77 -3.92 -0.14 7.98
N CYS A 78 -3.69 0.40 9.17
CA CYS A 78 -3.83 -0.31 10.43
C CYS A 78 -4.80 0.49 11.31
N LYS A 79 -5.97 -0.07 11.58
CA LYS A 79 -7.01 0.54 12.40
C LYS A 79 -7.19 -0.29 13.67
N ASP A 80 -7.16 0.36 14.83
CA ASP A 80 -7.25 -0.31 16.14
C ASP A 80 -6.28 -1.49 16.31
N GLY A 81 -5.09 -1.39 15.71
CA GLY A 81 -4.07 -2.43 15.74
C GLY A 81 -4.27 -3.56 14.71
N GLU A 82 -5.42 -3.64 14.04
CA GLU A 82 -5.68 -4.60 12.97
C GLU A 82 -5.24 -4.06 11.62
N LEU A 83 -4.57 -4.91 10.85
CA LEU A 83 -4.06 -4.58 9.52
C LEU A 83 -5.13 -4.85 8.46
N TYR A 84 -5.27 -3.93 7.53
CA TYR A 84 -6.18 -4.03 6.40
C TYR A 84 -5.41 -4.13 5.09
N VAL A 85 -5.94 -4.91 4.18
CA VAL A 85 -5.41 -5.12 2.83
C VAL A 85 -6.48 -4.80 1.78
N PRO A 86 -6.10 -4.55 0.53
CA PRO A 86 -7.08 -4.38 -0.53
C PRO A 86 -8.00 -5.60 -0.63
N THR A 87 -9.28 -5.34 -0.74
CA THR A 87 -10.30 -6.39 -0.91
C THR A 87 -10.05 -7.17 -2.21
N PRO A 88 -10.05 -8.51 -2.18
CA PRO A 88 -9.87 -9.32 -3.37
C PRO A 88 -10.89 -8.97 -4.46
N ALA A 89 -10.42 -8.81 -5.70
CA ALA A 89 -11.22 -8.32 -6.81
C ALA A 89 -12.37 -9.28 -7.22
N ASP A 90 -12.22 -10.57 -6.88
CA ASP A 90 -13.22 -11.59 -7.13
C ASP A 90 -14.28 -11.71 -6.01
N LEU A 91 -14.09 -11.00 -4.89
CA LEU A 91 -15.12 -10.89 -3.86
C LEU A 91 -16.20 -9.92 -4.33
N LYS A 92 -17.43 -10.37 -4.30
CA LYS A 92 -18.63 -9.58 -4.57
C LYS A 92 -19.55 -9.62 -3.36
N PRO A 93 -20.45 -8.64 -3.20
CA PRO A 93 -21.43 -8.68 -2.11
C PRO A 93 -22.19 -10.01 -2.10
N GLY A 94 -21.93 -10.86 -1.11
CA GLY A 94 -22.59 -12.14 -0.93
C GLY A 94 -22.05 -13.31 -1.76
N ALA A 95 -20.96 -13.14 -2.55
CA ALA A 95 -20.39 -14.22 -3.34
C ALA A 95 -18.89 -14.04 -3.63
N ILE A 96 -18.24 -15.14 -3.98
CA ILE A 96 -16.88 -15.14 -4.54
C ILE A 96 -16.98 -15.60 -5.99
N MET A 97 -16.40 -14.83 -6.90
CA MET A 97 -16.35 -15.22 -8.30
C MET A 97 -15.40 -16.39 -8.49
N ALA A 98 -15.84 -17.40 -9.22
CA ALA A 98 -15.07 -18.60 -9.50
C ALA A 98 -15.07 -18.88 -11.01
N PRO A 99 -14.08 -19.63 -11.53
CA PRO A 99 -14.12 -20.11 -12.89
C PRO A 99 -15.36 -20.97 -13.13
N LEU A 100 -16.14 -20.62 -14.13
CA LEU A 100 -17.30 -21.42 -14.54
C LEU A 100 -16.84 -22.57 -15.43
N ILE A 101 -17.46 -23.73 -15.27
CA ILE A 101 -17.28 -24.86 -16.19
C ILE A 101 -17.86 -24.42 -17.53
N ASN A 102 -17.06 -24.47 -18.58
CA ASN A 102 -17.48 -24.05 -19.90
C ASN A 102 -18.57 -24.98 -20.43
N VAL A 103 -19.79 -24.49 -20.53
CA VAL A 103 -20.88 -25.18 -21.17
C VAL A 103 -20.87 -24.81 -22.66
N PRO A 104 -20.71 -25.77 -23.58
CA PRO A 104 -20.66 -25.47 -25.01
C PRO A 104 -21.95 -24.76 -25.46
N GLY A 105 -21.77 -23.59 -26.11
CA GLY A 105 -22.88 -22.80 -26.65
C GLY A 105 -23.39 -21.65 -25.79
N GLU A 106 -22.94 -21.51 -24.54
CA GLU A 106 -23.36 -20.44 -23.63
C GLU A 106 -22.47 -19.18 -23.69
N SER A 107 -21.39 -19.21 -24.44
CA SER A 107 -20.45 -18.09 -24.52
C SER A 107 -20.01 -17.85 -25.96
N ASN A 108 -19.97 -16.57 -26.36
CA ASN A 108 -19.37 -16.09 -27.61
C ASN A 108 -17.87 -15.76 -27.46
N LEU A 109 -17.27 -16.09 -26.34
CA LEU A 109 -15.86 -15.85 -26.08
C LEU A 109 -14.97 -16.69 -27.01
N PRO A 110 -13.78 -16.19 -27.37
CA PRO A 110 -12.83 -16.97 -28.18
C PRO A 110 -12.48 -18.29 -27.50
N LYS A 111 -12.25 -19.33 -28.30
CA LYS A 111 -11.90 -20.67 -27.78
C LYS A 111 -10.68 -20.71 -26.85
N SER A 112 -9.81 -19.69 -26.89
CA SER A 112 -8.67 -19.51 -25.98
C SER A 112 -9.08 -19.18 -24.55
N VAL A 113 -10.26 -18.60 -24.32
CA VAL A 113 -10.80 -18.31 -22.99
C VAL A 113 -11.56 -19.53 -22.48
N ARG A 114 -10.85 -20.38 -21.73
CA ARG A 114 -11.42 -21.68 -21.29
C ARG A 114 -12.32 -21.57 -20.05
N TYR A 115 -12.12 -20.54 -19.25
CA TYR A 115 -12.79 -20.42 -17.93
C TYR A 115 -13.27 -18.98 -17.72
N PRO A 116 -14.47 -18.62 -18.20
CA PRO A 116 -15.09 -17.38 -17.78
C PRO A 116 -15.29 -17.39 -16.27
N VAL A 117 -15.17 -16.25 -15.64
CA VAL A 117 -15.34 -16.11 -14.18
C VAL A 117 -16.73 -15.58 -13.90
N GLY A 118 -17.42 -16.17 -12.96
CA GLY A 118 -18.75 -15.76 -12.56
C GLY A 118 -19.09 -16.21 -11.13
N ALA A 119 -20.27 -15.87 -10.69
CA ALA A 119 -20.80 -16.29 -9.41
C ALA A 119 -22.31 -16.59 -9.57
N ASP A 120 -22.85 -17.44 -8.71
CA ASP A 120 -24.28 -17.78 -8.68
C ASP A 120 -25.08 -16.67 -7.95
N ILE A 121 -24.97 -15.46 -8.46
CA ILE A 121 -25.71 -14.27 -8.02
C ILE A 121 -26.13 -13.46 -9.22
N GLN A 122 -27.18 -12.67 -9.05
CA GLN A 122 -27.59 -11.70 -10.08
C GLN A 122 -26.45 -10.74 -10.37
N ALA A 123 -26.15 -10.52 -11.64
CA ALA A 123 -25.12 -9.56 -12.06
C ALA A 123 -25.44 -8.16 -11.52
N SER A 124 -24.53 -7.59 -10.76
CA SER A 124 -24.64 -6.27 -10.16
C SER A 124 -23.37 -5.46 -10.42
N LYS A 125 -23.52 -4.14 -10.51
CA LYS A 125 -22.40 -3.19 -10.52
C LYS A 125 -21.82 -2.94 -9.13
N GLU A 126 -22.47 -3.44 -8.08
CA GLU A 126 -22.01 -3.29 -6.72
C GLU A 126 -20.68 -3.98 -6.53
N THR A 127 -19.80 -3.32 -5.82
CA THR A 127 -18.49 -3.82 -5.42
C THR A 127 -18.39 -3.83 -3.90
N CYS A 128 -17.62 -4.73 -3.35
CA CYS A 128 -17.24 -4.66 -1.94
C CYS A 128 -16.47 -3.37 -1.65
N ASN A 129 -16.47 -2.94 -0.39
CA ASN A 129 -15.64 -1.84 0.04
C ASN A 129 -14.15 -2.17 -0.20
N PRO A 130 -13.28 -1.15 -0.34
CA PRO A 130 -11.92 -1.36 -0.83
C PRO A 130 -10.99 -2.10 0.11
N TRP A 131 -11.32 -2.22 1.40
CA TRP A 131 -10.44 -2.78 2.41
C TRP A 131 -11.06 -3.96 3.14
N ILE A 132 -10.23 -4.97 3.42
CA ILE A 132 -10.60 -6.13 4.22
C ILE A 132 -9.53 -6.36 5.29
N SER A 133 -9.92 -6.70 6.51
CA SER A 133 -8.94 -7.02 7.55
C SER A 133 -8.25 -8.35 7.30
N LEU A 134 -7.08 -8.58 7.93
CA LEU A 134 -6.39 -9.87 7.79
C LEU A 134 -7.22 -11.04 8.34
N SER A 135 -7.99 -10.81 9.38
CA SER A 135 -8.90 -11.83 9.92
C SER A 135 -9.98 -12.23 8.92
N GLU A 136 -10.61 -11.25 8.28
CA GLU A 136 -11.61 -11.49 7.23
C GLU A 136 -10.99 -12.07 5.95
N LEU A 137 -9.75 -11.67 5.61
CA LEU A 137 -9.03 -12.27 4.49
C LEU A 137 -8.77 -13.77 4.73
N ASN A 138 -8.48 -14.17 5.97
CA ASN A 138 -8.37 -15.58 6.33
C ASN A 138 -9.68 -16.33 6.10
N ARG A 139 -10.80 -15.75 6.48
CA ARG A 139 -12.13 -16.33 6.25
C ARG A 139 -12.42 -16.45 4.75
N TYR A 140 -12.06 -15.42 3.96
CA TYR A 140 -12.14 -15.45 2.50
C TYR A 140 -11.32 -16.60 1.90
N LEU A 141 -10.09 -16.80 2.35
CA LEU A 141 -9.23 -17.89 1.88
C LEU A 141 -9.77 -19.29 2.23
N ASN A 142 -10.56 -19.39 3.29
CA ASN A 142 -11.30 -20.59 3.66
C ASN A 142 -12.63 -20.75 2.90
N GLY A 143 -12.93 -19.87 1.96
CA GLY A 143 -14.12 -19.97 1.10
C GLY A 143 -15.37 -19.28 1.64
N GLU A 144 -15.27 -18.54 2.75
CA GLU A 144 -16.38 -17.74 3.23
C GLU A 144 -16.58 -16.52 2.33
N HIS A 145 -17.83 -16.17 2.06
CA HIS A 145 -18.21 -15.08 1.14
C HIS A 145 -19.03 -13.96 1.81
N ARG A 146 -19.44 -14.15 3.06
CA ARG A 146 -20.09 -13.11 3.87
C ARG A 146 -19.06 -12.48 4.78
N LEU A 147 -18.34 -11.49 4.24
CA LEU A 147 -17.18 -10.87 4.86
C LEU A 147 -17.45 -9.39 5.10
N THR A 148 -16.87 -8.88 6.17
CA THR A 148 -16.91 -7.46 6.48
C THR A 148 -15.80 -6.74 5.73
N THR A 149 -16.15 -5.67 5.04
CA THR A 149 -15.21 -4.82 4.30
C THR A 149 -15.35 -3.38 4.74
N LEU A 150 -14.26 -2.61 4.67
CA LEU A 150 -14.17 -1.26 5.20
C LEU A 150 -14.11 -0.22 4.07
N ARG A 151 -14.80 0.89 4.24
CA ARG A 151 -14.79 2.02 3.29
C ARG A 151 -13.59 2.91 3.56
N ASN A 152 -13.19 3.68 2.55
CA ASN A 152 -12.17 4.71 2.71
C ASN A 152 -12.55 5.73 3.80
N SER A 153 -13.82 6.11 3.87
CA SER A 153 -14.34 7.06 4.87
C SER A 153 -14.28 6.58 6.32
N GLU A 154 -13.97 5.30 6.55
CA GLU A 154 -13.76 4.72 7.89
C GLU A 154 -12.28 4.70 8.28
N LEU A 155 -11.38 5.09 7.36
CA LEU A 155 -9.95 5.19 7.57
C LEU A 155 -9.47 6.64 7.54
N TYR A 156 -10.01 7.46 6.65
CA TYR A 156 -9.57 8.83 6.45
C TYR A 156 -10.65 9.70 5.83
N GLU A 157 -10.45 10.99 5.94
CA GLU A 157 -11.21 12.02 5.24
C GLU A 157 -10.33 12.75 4.22
N ILE A 158 -10.96 13.29 3.17
CA ILE A 158 -10.31 14.17 2.22
C ILE A 158 -10.59 15.61 2.62
N GLU A 159 -9.54 16.34 2.91
CA GLU A 159 -9.59 17.77 3.22
C GLU A 159 -9.08 18.58 2.04
N GLU A 160 -9.92 19.43 1.49
CA GLU A 160 -9.56 20.30 0.37
C GLU A 160 -9.07 21.65 0.90
N ARG A 161 -7.88 22.06 0.50
CA ARG A 161 -7.29 23.36 0.83
C ARG A 161 -7.02 24.17 -0.43
N PRO A 162 -7.56 25.39 -0.51
CA PRO A 162 -7.22 26.30 -1.60
C PRO A 162 -5.80 26.84 -1.41
N GLY A 163 -5.08 26.97 -2.53
CA GLY A 163 -3.80 27.64 -2.60
C GLY A 163 -3.82 28.71 -3.70
N ILE A 164 -3.07 29.77 -3.46
CA ILE A 164 -2.84 30.84 -4.45
C ILE A 164 -1.34 31.09 -4.56
N GLU A 165 -0.90 31.41 -5.77
CA GLU A 165 0.45 31.93 -5.97
C GLU A 165 0.44 33.43 -5.66
N ILE A 166 1.35 33.85 -4.79
CA ILE A 166 1.52 35.27 -4.43
C ILE A 166 2.74 35.78 -5.16
N ASP A 167 2.57 36.89 -5.89
CA ASP A 167 3.66 37.61 -6.52
C ASP A 167 4.59 38.20 -5.43
N PRO A 168 5.88 37.88 -5.47
CA PRO A 168 6.82 38.31 -4.43
C PRO A 168 7.10 39.85 -4.43
N GLU A 169 6.84 40.55 -5.54
CA GLU A 169 7.07 41.98 -5.65
C GLU A 169 5.84 42.82 -5.24
N THR A 170 4.68 42.37 -5.70
CA THR A 170 3.42 43.09 -5.46
C THR A 170 2.66 42.62 -4.24
N HIS A 171 3.03 41.45 -3.67
CA HIS A 171 2.35 40.76 -2.58
C HIS A 171 0.86 40.50 -2.86
N SER A 172 0.48 40.48 -4.13
CA SER A 172 -0.89 40.19 -4.58
C SER A 172 -1.00 38.80 -5.20
N ALA A 173 -2.22 38.28 -5.29
CA ALA A 173 -2.47 37.02 -5.95
C ALA A 173 -2.18 37.14 -7.45
N VAL A 174 -1.45 36.15 -7.99
CA VAL A 174 -1.21 36.05 -9.43
C VAL A 174 -2.48 35.53 -10.10
N ASP A 175 -2.94 36.22 -11.13
CA ASP A 175 -4.13 35.85 -11.89
C ASP A 175 -4.04 34.41 -12.42
N GLN A 176 -5.14 33.67 -12.30
CA GLN A 176 -5.28 32.28 -12.75
C GLN A 176 -4.35 31.27 -12.06
N LYS A 177 -3.75 31.63 -10.93
CA LYS A 177 -2.88 30.76 -10.14
C LYS A 177 -3.56 30.25 -8.84
N PHE A 178 -4.87 30.09 -8.91
CA PHE A 178 -5.64 29.41 -7.89
C PHE A 178 -5.58 27.88 -8.12
N PHE A 179 -5.30 27.13 -7.08
CA PHE A 179 -5.38 25.66 -7.12
C PHE A 179 -6.06 25.13 -5.87
N LEU A 180 -6.68 23.99 -6.01
CA LEU A 180 -7.24 23.22 -4.91
C LEU A 180 -6.39 21.98 -4.70
N ALA A 181 -5.91 21.77 -3.48
CA ALA A 181 -5.14 20.61 -3.12
C ALA A 181 -5.94 19.73 -2.15
N SER A 182 -6.10 18.45 -2.50
CA SER A 182 -6.79 17.48 -1.67
C SER A 182 -5.78 16.76 -0.79
N TYR A 183 -5.96 16.83 0.50
CA TYR A 183 -5.13 16.20 1.52
C TYR A 183 -5.87 15.04 2.16
N LEU A 184 -5.12 14.08 2.63
CA LEU A 184 -5.62 12.93 3.37
C LEU A 184 -5.43 13.19 4.87
N ARG A 185 -6.53 13.13 5.62
CA ARG A 185 -6.54 13.17 7.09
C ARG A 185 -6.92 11.81 7.61
N LEU A 186 -5.99 11.11 8.25
CA LEU A 186 -6.30 9.84 8.90
C LEU A 186 -7.17 10.07 10.15
N HIS A 187 -8.05 9.13 10.44
CA HIS A 187 -8.72 9.08 11.74
C HIS A 187 -7.71 8.75 12.85
N GLU A 188 -8.02 9.13 14.09
CA GLU A 188 -7.11 9.00 15.24
C GLU A 188 -6.71 7.55 15.55
N ASP A 189 -7.59 6.60 15.24
CA ASP A 189 -7.38 5.15 15.41
C ASP A 189 -6.67 4.48 14.23
N VAL A 190 -6.26 5.26 13.21
CA VAL A 190 -5.67 4.75 11.97
C VAL A 190 -4.22 5.17 11.81
N ASN A 191 -3.37 4.19 11.56
CA ASN A 191 -1.96 4.36 11.22
C ASN A 191 -1.65 3.80 9.83
N ILE A 192 -0.52 4.20 9.26
CA ILE A 192 0.02 3.58 8.05
C ILE A 192 1.09 2.58 8.44
N CYS A 193 0.91 1.32 8.09
CA CYS A 193 1.87 0.26 8.34
C CYS A 193 2.65 -0.09 7.08
N LEU A 194 3.96 -0.16 7.21
CA LEU A 194 4.88 -0.59 6.17
C LEU A 194 5.75 -1.71 6.71
N PHE A 195 5.97 -2.75 5.93
CA PHE A 195 6.93 -3.81 6.28
C PHE A 195 8.19 -3.59 5.45
N ALA A 196 9.35 -3.63 6.10
CA ALA A 196 10.61 -3.34 5.45
C ALA A 196 11.73 -4.27 5.91
N GLU A 197 12.61 -4.61 4.99
CA GLU A 197 13.92 -5.21 5.26
C GLU A 197 15.00 -4.46 4.49
N CYS A 198 16.15 -4.26 5.08
CA CYS A 198 17.29 -3.67 4.41
C CYS A 198 18.59 -4.17 5.04
N MET A 199 19.28 -5.08 4.36
CA MET A 199 20.56 -5.61 4.81
C MET A 199 21.69 -5.02 3.99
N SER A 200 22.76 -4.57 4.62
CA SER A 200 23.99 -4.15 3.96
C SER A 200 25.19 -4.58 4.78
N ASP A 201 26.11 -5.30 4.15
CA ASP A 201 27.36 -5.76 4.76
C ASP A 201 27.13 -6.51 6.10
N GLY A 202 26.08 -7.33 6.16
CA GLY A 202 25.69 -8.07 7.36
C GLY A 202 24.97 -7.24 8.43
N THR A 203 24.73 -5.95 8.20
CA THR A 203 24.05 -5.03 9.12
C THR A 203 22.59 -4.85 8.70
N ASP A 204 21.69 -4.97 9.66
CA ASP A 204 20.29 -4.59 9.49
C ASP A 204 20.16 -3.05 9.59
N LEU A 205 19.93 -2.41 8.45
CA LEU A 205 19.87 -0.95 8.39
C LEU A 205 18.57 -0.38 8.99
N ILE A 206 17.48 -1.16 9.01
CA ILE A 206 16.25 -0.73 9.68
C ILE A 206 16.48 -0.69 11.20
N GLU A 207 17.03 -1.77 11.77
CA GLU A 207 17.36 -1.81 13.20
C GLU A 207 18.37 -0.70 13.56
N ALA A 208 19.41 -0.51 12.76
CA ALA A 208 20.39 0.55 12.96
C ALA A 208 19.77 1.96 12.91
N PHE A 209 18.85 2.20 11.96
CA PHE A 209 18.17 3.48 11.82
C PHE A 209 17.29 3.83 13.02
N TYR A 210 16.55 2.84 13.53
CA TYR A 210 15.64 3.03 14.68
C TYR A 210 16.30 2.73 16.04
N SER A 211 17.60 2.45 16.10
CA SER A 211 18.31 2.15 17.36
C SER A 211 18.21 3.25 18.42
N SER A 212 18.08 4.51 18.01
CA SER A 212 17.89 5.66 18.90
C SER A 212 16.42 6.05 19.11
N GLY A 213 15.48 5.15 18.82
CA GLY A 213 14.04 5.36 19.02
C GLY A 213 13.31 5.87 17.77
N GLU A 214 12.17 6.50 18.00
CA GLU A 214 11.30 7.01 16.94
C GLU A 214 11.99 8.05 16.06
N LYS A 215 11.55 8.13 14.80
CA LYS A 215 12.07 9.04 13.79
C LYS A 215 10.96 9.87 13.16
N GLN A 216 11.32 11.07 12.72
CA GLN A 216 10.47 11.86 11.86
C GLN A 216 10.90 11.67 10.41
N LEU A 217 9.95 11.30 9.55
CA LEU A 217 10.17 11.14 8.12
C LEU A 217 9.33 12.12 7.33
N VAL A 218 9.89 12.60 6.22
CA VAL A 218 9.09 13.29 5.21
C VAL A 218 8.36 12.23 4.40
N PHE A 219 7.05 12.33 4.35
CA PHE A 219 6.20 11.34 3.71
C PHE A 219 5.13 12.00 2.84
N GLY A 220 5.16 11.72 1.56
CA GLY A 220 4.31 12.39 0.59
C GLY A 220 4.85 13.75 0.13
N GLY A 221 3.99 14.51 -0.53
CA GLY A 221 4.28 15.86 -1.00
C GLY A 221 4.02 16.94 0.07
N GLN A 222 4.23 18.21 -0.32
CA GLN A 222 3.94 19.37 0.54
C GLN A 222 4.61 19.32 1.93
N ARG A 223 5.76 18.63 2.03
CA ARG A 223 6.52 18.42 3.27
C ARG A 223 5.70 17.72 4.38
N GLY A 224 4.79 16.81 4.02
CA GLY A 224 4.12 15.97 4.99
C GLY A 224 5.13 15.26 5.91
N VAL A 225 4.85 15.23 7.21
CA VAL A 225 5.72 14.62 8.21
C VAL A 225 4.96 13.53 8.95
N VAL A 226 5.63 12.40 9.12
CA VAL A 226 5.13 11.31 9.96
C VAL A 226 6.12 11.02 11.09
N HIS A 227 5.60 10.68 12.26
CA HIS A 227 6.37 9.99 13.29
C HIS A 227 6.42 8.52 12.91
N SER A 228 7.59 7.93 13.01
CA SER A 228 7.77 6.52 12.65
C SER A 228 8.50 5.76 13.73
N ARG A 229 8.02 4.55 14.02
CA ARG A 229 8.67 3.59 14.89
C ARG A 229 8.74 2.23 14.21
N ALA A 230 9.71 1.42 14.62
CA ALA A 230 9.90 0.08 14.12
C ALA A 230 9.63 -0.96 15.20
N GLU A 231 8.94 -2.02 14.84
CA GLU A 231 8.70 -3.20 15.64
C GLU A 231 9.26 -4.43 14.90
N LYS A 232 9.92 -5.35 15.63
CA LYS A 232 10.33 -6.62 15.03
C LYS A 232 9.09 -7.40 14.63
N PHE A 233 9.10 -7.92 13.43
CA PHE A 233 7.94 -8.59 12.85
C PHE A 233 8.34 -9.95 12.30
N ASP A 234 7.63 -10.99 12.74
CA ASP A 234 7.76 -12.31 12.13
C ASP A 234 6.80 -12.38 10.93
N PRO A 235 7.34 -12.53 9.69
CA PRO A 235 6.51 -12.66 8.49
C PRO A 235 5.51 -13.82 8.57
N GLN A 236 5.74 -14.82 9.41
CA GLN A 236 4.80 -15.93 9.60
C GLN A 236 3.44 -15.47 10.13
N HIS A 237 3.38 -14.32 10.80
CA HIS A 237 2.12 -13.71 11.23
C HIS A 237 1.33 -13.02 10.11
N LEU A 238 2.01 -12.59 9.03
CA LEU A 238 1.35 -12.11 7.79
C LEU A 238 1.04 -13.25 6.83
N LEU A 239 1.87 -14.26 6.85
CA LEU A 239 1.59 -15.48 6.12
C LEU A 239 0.42 -16.13 6.89
N LEU A 240 -0.78 -15.77 6.44
CA LEU A 240 -1.92 -16.65 6.56
C LEU A 240 -1.41 -18.07 6.42
N PRO A 241 -1.91 -19.05 7.16
CA PRO A 241 -1.41 -20.41 7.08
C PRO A 241 -1.53 -20.91 5.64
N MET A 242 -0.67 -20.41 4.79
CA MET A 242 -0.38 -21.04 3.53
C MET A 242 0.32 -22.34 3.91
N GLN A 243 -0.47 -23.33 4.25
CA GLN A 243 -0.05 -24.68 3.99
C GLN A 243 0.20 -24.73 2.48
N CYS A 244 1.44 -24.42 2.08
CA CYS A 244 1.93 -24.60 0.72
C CYS A 244 2.09 -26.10 0.38
N GLY A 245 1.12 -26.92 0.80
CA GLY A 245 0.85 -28.18 0.18
C GLY A 245 -0.18 -27.88 -0.90
N ILE A 246 0.22 -27.88 -2.17
CA ILE A 246 -0.75 -27.98 -3.27
C ILE A 246 -1.60 -29.20 -2.91
N PRO A 247 -2.90 -29.01 -2.58
CA PRO A 247 -3.71 -30.18 -2.23
C PRO A 247 -3.78 -31.04 -3.48
N VAL A 248 -3.23 -32.23 -3.42
CA VAL A 248 -3.13 -33.20 -4.55
C VAL A 248 -4.50 -33.51 -5.18
N LYS A 249 -5.58 -32.99 -4.63
CA LYS A 249 -6.97 -33.21 -5.10
C LYS A 249 -7.76 -31.92 -5.38
N SER A 250 -7.23 -30.73 -5.23
CA SER A 250 -7.99 -29.52 -5.59
C SER A 250 -7.78 -29.16 -7.05
N THR A 251 -8.91 -28.98 -7.72
CA THR A 251 -8.97 -28.56 -9.14
C THR A 251 -8.79 -27.07 -9.31
N LEU A 252 -8.68 -26.30 -8.21
CA LEU A 252 -8.64 -24.82 -8.24
C LEU A 252 -7.58 -24.30 -7.28
N ILE A 253 -6.68 -23.45 -7.80
CA ILE A 253 -5.68 -22.74 -7.02
C ILE A 253 -6.01 -21.25 -7.12
N LYS A 254 -6.14 -20.57 -5.98
CA LYS A 254 -6.37 -19.14 -5.91
C LYS A 254 -5.10 -18.44 -5.46
N TRP A 255 -4.66 -17.45 -6.25
CA TRP A 255 -3.52 -16.59 -5.93
C TRP A 255 -4.03 -15.24 -5.47
N VAL A 256 -3.61 -14.79 -4.30
CA VAL A 256 -3.84 -13.43 -3.82
C VAL A 256 -2.51 -12.72 -3.77
N LEU A 257 -2.37 -11.70 -4.59
CA LEU A 257 -1.20 -10.83 -4.61
C LEU A 257 -1.49 -9.65 -3.67
N LEU A 258 -0.76 -9.58 -2.57
CA LEU A 258 -0.76 -8.43 -1.68
C LEU A 258 0.42 -7.55 -2.10
N SER A 259 0.16 -6.49 -2.84
CA SER A 259 1.18 -5.54 -3.35
C SER A 259 1.24 -4.28 -2.50
#